data_9cb0fbb3dad6306ad364e9811a57c5bc
#
_entry.id   9cb0fbb3dad6306ad364e9811a57c5bc
#
_cell.length_a   1.000
_cell.length_b   1.000
_cell.length_c   1.000
_cell.angle_alpha   90.00
_cell.angle_beta   90.00
_cell.angle_gamma   90.00
#
_symmetry.space_group_name_H-M   'P 1'
#
loop_
_entity.id
_entity.type
_entity.pdbx_description
1 polymer ?
#
loop_
_entity_poly.entity_id
_entity_poly.type
_entity_poly.pdbx_seq_one_letter_code
_entity_poly.pdbx_strand_id
1 'polypeptide(L)'
;VSAAQGDIPMELYFQHGGMEDFMGNGFYRAGALWVPGQILRVMGVNLEDGPNNKGYNLPISNPAQVFGAPVLESLCGSSLSLYFSSLSVSGISYFNVTGMEKLLKLNYTRQENRVVFTANDSTEAAAALSLPPAPHSGRLNLVWEHVTLNNPDLGAMQPIAGLDVLSPTWFNLMDANGGCANRASAAFIASAHKKGYRVWPLVSNSFNGQLTTAFFKNARGMNLFYARLIAYAKLYGFSGYNFDFEGINESHREAFTRFMSRAGELLSAEGLTISVDTLIPSQKSSSAKAYDRAALARSCDYLMLMAYDEHWRTSPRAGSVASMPWVTKAVETTLAEGVPASKLVLGIPFYMRRWEETPTGSGVKVKASTLSMAEAEALAAKTGAPMSWLEREGQHYFSYQANGKTYKVWVENAASISRKLELVKKYGLAGVAGWRRGFEKPELWKTIADQLEK
;
A
#
# COMPACT_ATOMS: atom_id res chain seq x y z
N VAL A 1 -5.70 25.57 18.37
CA VAL A 1 -5.84 24.38 17.49
C VAL A 1 -6.09 23.20 18.42
N SER A 2 -7.31 22.63 18.46
CA SER A 2 -7.51 21.40 19.22
C SER A 2 -6.78 20.30 18.47
N ALA A 3 -5.65 19.84 19.01
CA ALA A 3 -4.92 18.68 18.52
C ALA A 3 -5.85 17.45 18.59
N ALA A 4 -5.81 16.57 17.59
CA ALA A 4 -6.46 15.28 17.69
C ALA A 4 -5.82 14.47 18.83
N GLN A 5 -6.57 13.54 19.42
CA GLN A 5 -6.04 12.70 20.50
C GLN A 5 -4.76 11.98 20.03
N GLY A 6 -3.61 12.28 20.67
CA GLY A 6 -2.29 11.78 20.30
C GLY A 6 -1.36 12.76 19.58
N ASP A 7 -1.82 13.99 19.26
CA ASP A 7 -0.96 15.03 18.72
C ASP A 7 -0.16 15.71 19.83
N ILE A 8 1.12 15.94 19.60
CA ILE A 8 2.00 16.72 20.49
C ILE A 8 2.17 18.09 19.86
N PRO A 9 1.60 19.17 20.47
CA PRO A 9 1.74 20.53 19.96
C PRO A 9 3.21 20.98 19.99
N MET A 10 3.61 21.71 18.96
CA MET A 10 4.98 22.23 18.82
C MET A 10 4.95 23.71 18.47
N GLU A 11 5.79 24.50 19.12
CA GLU A 11 6.09 25.87 18.73
C GLU A 11 7.20 25.85 17.69
N LEU A 12 7.04 26.56 16.59
CA LEU A 12 7.97 26.59 15.47
C LEU A 12 8.74 27.90 15.46
N TYR A 13 10.04 27.81 15.39
CA TYR A 13 10.96 28.93 15.32
C TYR A 13 11.87 28.78 14.10
N PHE A 14 12.30 29.91 13.54
CA PHE A 14 13.32 29.95 12.50
C PHE A 14 14.53 30.76 12.98
N GLN A 15 15.70 30.16 12.93
CA GLN A 15 16.93 30.81 13.34
C GLN A 15 17.62 31.45 12.13
N HIS A 16 17.84 32.77 12.19
CA HIS A 16 18.49 33.54 11.18
C HIS A 16 19.39 34.62 11.84
N GLY A 17 20.66 34.71 11.42
CA GLY A 17 21.60 35.74 11.91
C GLY A 17 21.80 35.73 13.45
N GLY A 18 21.64 34.57 14.12
CA GLY A 18 21.76 34.43 15.57
C GLY A 18 20.52 34.81 16.38
N MET A 19 19.43 35.19 15.71
CA MET A 19 18.09 35.41 16.32
C MET A 19 17.14 34.24 16.01
N GLU A 20 16.21 34.00 16.89
CA GLU A 20 15.12 33.04 16.69
C GLU A 20 13.78 33.77 16.60
N ASP A 21 13.13 33.66 15.47
CA ASP A 21 11.81 34.22 15.23
C ASP A 21 10.72 33.16 15.41
N PHE A 22 9.71 33.46 16.21
CA PHE A 22 8.52 32.59 16.32
C PHE A 22 7.72 32.62 15.04
N MET A 23 7.53 31.46 14.42
CA MET A 23 6.86 31.33 13.13
C MET A 23 5.40 30.86 13.26
N GLY A 24 5.05 30.24 14.38
CA GLY A 24 3.71 29.69 14.61
C GLY A 24 3.73 28.31 15.26
N ASN A 25 2.67 27.53 15.03
CA ASN A 25 2.52 26.21 15.64
C ASN A 25 2.41 25.09 14.61
N GLY A 26 3.03 23.97 14.95
CA GLY A 26 2.90 22.70 14.27
C GLY A 26 2.54 21.59 15.28
N PHE A 27 2.72 20.35 14.89
CA PHE A 27 2.55 19.22 15.81
C PHE A 27 3.33 17.98 15.35
N TYR A 28 3.63 17.09 16.31
CA TYR A 28 4.06 15.73 16.02
C TYR A 28 2.85 14.78 16.05
N ARG A 29 2.80 13.88 15.05
CA ARG A 29 1.84 12.77 14.97
C ARG A 29 2.55 11.55 14.40
N ALA A 30 2.44 10.40 15.07
CA ALA A 30 3.03 9.14 14.62
C ALA A 30 4.52 9.27 14.22
N GLY A 31 5.32 9.96 15.05
CA GLY A 31 6.74 10.18 14.83
C GLY A 31 7.11 11.22 13.75
N ALA A 32 6.13 11.84 13.08
CA ALA A 32 6.34 12.82 12.03
C ALA A 32 6.02 14.25 12.49
N LEU A 33 6.86 15.21 12.09
CA LEU A 33 6.63 16.65 12.31
C LEU A 33 5.79 17.22 11.17
N TRP A 34 4.66 17.83 11.53
CA TRP A 34 3.74 18.49 10.62
C TRP A 34 3.77 20.00 10.81
N VAL A 35 4.06 20.71 9.71
CA VAL A 35 4.24 22.16 9.67
C VAL A 35 3.26 22.78 8.68
N PRO A 36 2.56 23.89 9.03
CA PRO A 36 1.73 24.59 8.07
C PRO A 36 2.52 24.95 6.80
N GLY A 37 1.98 24.65 5.62
CA GLY A 37 2.68 24.93 4.36
C GLY A 37 3.00 26.43 4.16
N GLN A 38 2.16 27.30 4.69
CA GLN A 38 2.43 28.75 4.67
C GLN A 38 3.67 29.13 5.46
N ILE A 39 3.92 28.49 6.61
CA ILE A 39 5.14 28.73 7.41
C ILE A 39 6.38 28.30 6.61
N LEU A 40 6.34 27.15 5.96
CA LEU A 40 7.43 26.68 5.10
C LEU A 40 7.74 27.66 3.96
N ARG A 41 6.70 28.25 3.34
CA ARG A 41 6.87 29.28 2.30
C ARG A 41 7.58 30.54 2.86
N VAL A 42 7.22 30.96 4.06
CA VAL A 42 7.90 32.10 4.73
C VAL A 42 9.36 31.77 5.04
N MET A 43 9.69 30.51 5.33
CA MET A 43 11.07 30.03 5.51
C MET A 43 11.82 29.84 4.17
N GLY A 44 11.22 30.22 3.03
CA GLY A 44 11.86 30.17 1.71
C GLY A 44 11.65 28.86 0.94
N VAL A 45 10.84 27.93 1.43
CA VAL A 45 10.55 26.69 0.70
C VAL A 45 9.59 26.98 -0.46
N ASN A 46 9.99 26.62 -1.68
CA ASN A 46 9.16 26.80 -2.89
C ASN A 46 8.07 25.73 -2.98
N LEU A 47 6.99 25.90 -2.22
CA LEU A 47 5.82 25.02 -2.26
C LEU A 47 4.72 25.64 -3.13
N GLU A 48 4.24 24.88 -4.10
CA GLU A 48 3.06 25.22 -4.90
C GLU A 48 1.84 24.43 -4.37
N ASP A 49 0.65 25.01 -4.49
CA ASP A 49 -0.56 24.29 -4.10
C ASP A 49 -0.84 23.13 -5.05
N GLY A 50 -1.15 21.99 -4.49
CA GLY A 50 -1.53 20.81 -5.25
C GLY A 50 -2.97 20.86 -5.77
N PRO A 51 -3.37 19.89 -6.58
CA PRO A 51 -4.73 19.83 -7.13
C PRO A 51 -5.80 19.86 -6.04
N ASN A 52 -6.81 20.73 -6.23
CA ASN A 52 -7.93 20.90 -5.30
C ASN A 52 -7.51 21.27 -3.86
N ASN A 53 -6.38 21.91 -3.67
CA ASN A 53 -5.81 22.30 -2.36
C ASN A 53 -5.63 21.11 -1.38
N LYS A 54 -5.40 19.90 -1.90
CA LYS A 54 -5.26 18.67 -1.09
C LYS A 54 -3.82 18.23 -0.86
N GLY A 55 -2.86 19.08 -1.14
CA GLY A 55 -1.44 18.79 -0.97
C GLY A 55 -0.59 19.89 -1.55
N TYR A 56 0.70 19.59 -1.68
CA TYR A 56 1.68 20.53 -2.19
C TYR A 56 2.51 19.90 -3.29
N ASN A 57 2.83 20.67 -4.31
CA ASN A 57 3.85 20.36 -5.29
C ASN A 57 5.17 21.03 -4.89
N LEU A 58 6.25 20.29 -4.93
CA LEU A 58 7.61 20.79 -4.72
C LEU A 58 8.38 20.67 -6.04
N PRO A 59 8.63 21.78 -6.74
CA PRO A 59 9.46 21.79 -7.93
C PRO A 59 10.92 21.48 -7.60
N ILE A 60 11.50 20.53 -8.31
CA ILE A 60 12.89 20.09 -8.15
C ILE A 60 13.65 20.44 -9.43
N SER A 61 14.68 21.28 -9.30
CA SER A 61 15.64 21.54 -10.38
C SER A 61 16.75 20.49 -10.35
N ASN A 62 17.20 20.04 -11.51
CA ASN A 62 18.26 19.03 -11.67
C ASN A 62 18.01 17.74 -10.84
N PRO A 63 16.86 17.05 -11.03
CA PRO A 63 16.48 15.91 -10.21
C PRO A 63 17.49 14.76 -10.27
N ALA A 64 18.20 14.57 -11.37
CA ALA A 64 19.27 13.57 -11.48
C ALA A 64 20.38 13.78 -10.44
N GLN A 65 20.79 15.02 -10.21
CA GLN A 65 21.76 15.38 -9.19
C GLN A 65 21.17 15.31 -7.79
N VAL A 66 19.96 15.87 -7.59
CA VAL A 66 19.29 15.92 -6.27
C VAL A 66 19.06 14.53 -5.69
N PHE A 67 18.73 13.55 -6.52
CA PHE A 67 18.45 12.18 -6.07
C PHE A 67 19.58 11.19 -6.35
N GLY A 68 20.68 11.62 -6.97
CA GLY A 68 21.78 10.74 -7.33
C GLY A 68 21.37 9.62 -8.30
N ALA A 69 20.44 9.90 -9.22
CA ALA A 69 19.87 8.95 -10.16
C ALA A 69 19.95 9.50 -11.60
N PRO A 70 21.04 9.21 -12.36
CA PRO A 70 21.27 9.77 -13.70
C PRO A 70 20.14 9.50 -14.70
N VAL A 71 19.39 8.38 -14.54
CA VAL A 71 18.27 8.03 -15.41
C VAL A 71 17.17 9.09 -15.40
N LEU A 72 17.05 9.90 -14.35
CA LEU A 72 16.05 10.97 -14.24
C LEU A 72 16.24 12.05 -15.33
N GLU A 73 17.47 12.30 -15.78
CA GLU A 73 17.72 13.25 -16.86
C GLU A 73 17.00 12.81 -18.16
N SER A 74 17.03 11.53 -18.49
CA SER A 74 16.37 10.99 -19.68
C SER A 74 14.85 10.94 -19.54
N LEU A 75 14.32 10.80 -18.31
CA LEU A 75 12.88 10.66 -18.05
C LEU A 75 12.16 12.00 -17.92
N CYS A 76 12.78 12.99 -17.29
CA CYS A 76 12.13 14.27 -16.98
C CYS A 76 12.96 15.52 -17.31
N GLY A 77 14.20 15.37 -17.80
CA GLY A 77 15.09 16.51 -18.09
C GLY A 77 15.56 17.21 -16.82
N SER A 78 15.70 18.54 -16.89
CA SER A 78 16.25 19.38 -15.81
C SER A 78 15.23 19.72 -14.70
N SER A 79 14.00 19.26 -14.78
CA SER A 79 12.97 19.61 -13.79
C SER A 79 11.98 18.48 -13.54
N LEU A 80 11.58 18.30 -12.27
CA LEU A 80 10.57 17.35 -11.82
C LEU A 80 9.76 17.99 -10.71
N SER A 81 8.44 17.91 -10.77
CA SER A 81 7.58 18.31 -9.67
C SER A 81 7.11 17.07 -8.90
N LEU A 82 7.36 17.06 -7.58
CA LEU A 82 6.93 16.00 -6.66
C LEU A 82 5.72 16.48 -5.87
N TYR A 83 4.68 15.65 -5.83
CA TYR A 83 3.48 15.91 -5.05
C TYR A 83 3.58 15.25 -3.67
N PHE A 84 3.12 15.95 -2.64
CA PHE A 84 3.01 15.47 -1.26
C PHE A 84 1.62 15.76 -0.73
N SER A 85 0.94 14.73 -0.23
CA SER A 85 -0.37 14.88 0.40
C SER A 85 -0.25 15.71 1.67
N SER A 86 -1.18 16.64 1.87
CA SER A 86 -1.27 17.43 3.11
C SER A 86 -2.25 16.79 4.09
N LEU A 87 -2.09 17.12 5.37
CA LEU A 87 -3.04 16.87 6.41
C LEU A 87 -3.78 18.18 6.71
N SER A 88 -5.11 18.18 6.60
CA SER A 88 -5.92 19.35 6.92
C SER A 88 -6.46 19.24 8.34
N VAL A 89 -6.17 20.24 9.16
CA VAL A 89 -6.69 20.38 10.54
C VAL A 89 -7.24 21.79 10.71
N SER A 90 -8.52 21.91 11.03
CA SER A 90 -9.21 23.20 11.22
C SER A 90 -9.00 24.18 10.05
N GLY A 91 -9.05 23.69 8.83
CA GLY A 91 -8.87 24.49 7.61
C GLY A 91 -7.43 24.87 7.26
N ILE A 92 -6.45 24.45 8.07
CA ILE A 92 -5.03 24.66 7.79
C ILE A 92 -4.45 23.38 7.18
N SER A 93 -3.70 23.52 6.07
CA SER A 93 -2.99 22.41 5.42
C SER A 93 -1.57 22.32 5.95
N TYR A 94 -1.21 21.13 6.44
CA TYR A 94 0.10 20.82 7.02
C TYR A 94 0.91 19.90 6.09
N PHE A 95 2.19 20.16 6.01
CA PHE A 95 3.18 19.37 5.29
C PHE A 95 4.01 18.54 6.28
N ASN A 96 4.29 17.28 5.96
CA ASN A 96 5.18 16.45 6.74
C ASN A 96 6.64 16.73 6.35
N VAL A 97 7.41 17.31 7.26
CA VAL A 97 8.82 17.69 7.01
C VAL A 97 9.85 16.64 7.41
N THR A 98 9.43 15.58 8.13
CA THR A 98 10.36 14.57 8.66
C THR A 98 11.01 13.78 7.52
N GLY A 99 12.36 13.77 7.51
CA GLY A 99 13.15 13.14 6.46
C GLY A 99 13.23 13.96 5.16
N MET A 100 12.77 15.22 5.18
CA MET A 100 12.75 16.11 4.01
C MET A 100 13.81 17.23 4.08
N GLU A 101 14.66 17.23 5.09
CA GLU A 101 15.55 18.35 5.44
C GLU A 101 16.37 18.83 4.25
N LYS A 102 17.05 17.94 3.55
CA LYS A 102 17.86 18.29 2.38
C LYS A 102 17.02 18.76 1.20
N LEU A 103 15.86 18.13 0.98
CA LEU A 103 14.96 18.49 -0.11
C LEU A 103 14.33 19.87 0.09
N LEU A 104 13.97 20.19 1.32
CA LEU A 104 13.40 21.49 1.72
C LEU A 104 14.47 22.55 1.95
N LYS A 105 15.78 22.19 1.96
CA LYS A 105 16.90 23.04 2.34
C LYS A 105 16.74 23.63 3.74
N LEU A 106 16.20 22.86 4.65
CA LEU A 106 16.00 23.21 6.06
C LEU A 106 16.56 22.09 6.94
N ASN A 107 17.24 22.45 8.03
CA ASN A 107 17.46 21.55 9.16
C ASN A 107 16.49 21.91 10.27
N TYR A 108 16.22 21.00 11.20
CA TYR A 108 15.52 21.37 12.42
C TYR A 108 16.04 20.57 13.63
N THR A 109 15.95 21.19 14.81
CA THR A 109 16.19 20.55 16.09
C THR A 109 14.95 20.65 16.95
N ARG A 110 14.65 19.58 17.68
CA ARG A 110 13.54 19.53 18.64
C ARG A 110 14.04 19.67 20.05
N GLN A 111 13.42 20.55 20.83
CA GLN A 111 13.67 20.77 22.24
C GLN A 111 12.30 20.77 22.96
N GLU A 112 11.93 19.66 23.63
CA GLU A 112 10.62 19.49 24.25
C GLU A 112 9.44 19.81 23.30
N ASN A 113 8.75 20.95 23.50
CA ASN A 113 7.64 21.44 22.68
C ASN A 113 8.06 22.48 21.64
N ARG A 114 9.37 22.73 21.46
CA ARG A 114 9.90 23.67 20.47
C ARG A 114 10.61 22.95 19.33
N VAL A 115 10.48 23.49 18.14
CA VAL A 115 11.26 23.11 16.96
C VAL A 115 11.91 24.36 16.39
N VAL A 116 13.23 24.31 16.27
CA VAL A 116 14.01 25.40 15.69
C VAL A 116 14.51 24.97 14.32
N PHE A 117 14.11 25.69 13.29
CA PHE A 117 14.55 25.51 11.91
C PHE A 117 15.76 26.39 11.61
N THR A 118 16.67 25.88 10.80
CA THR A 118 17.79 26.61 10.22
C THR A 118 17.92 26.33 8.74
N ALA A 119 18.49 27.24 7.97
CA ALA A 119 18.81 26.99 6.57
C ALA A 119 19.76 25.77 6.43
N ASN A 120 19.58 25.00 5.37
CA ASN A 120 20.46 23.89 5.00
C ASN A 120 21.05 24.15 3.60
N ASP A 121 22.27 24.59 3.55
CA ASP A 121 23.01 24.88 2.31
C ASP A 121 23.76 23.67 1.74
N SER A 122 23.50 22.46 2.26
CA SER A 122 24.15 21.23 1.78
C SER A 122 23.85 20.97 0.30
N THR A 123 24.89 20.67 -0.44
CA THR A 123 24.84 20.27 -1.86
C THR A 123 24.76 18.74 -2.03
N GLU A 124 24.80 17.99 -0.92
CA GLU A 124 24.66 16.54 -0.96
C GLU A 124 23.27 16.11 -1.47
N ALA A 125 23.23 14.99 -2.15
CA ALA A 125 21.96 14.40 -2.60
C ALA A 125 20.99 14.16 -1.45
N ALA A 126 19.70 14.33 -1.70
CA ALA A 126 18.65 13.96 -0.76
C ALA A 126 18.74 12.44 -0.47
N ALA A 127 18.80 12.10 0.80
CA ALA A 127 18.96 10.72 1.23
C ALA A 127 17.82 10.32 2.20
N ALA A 128 17.47 9.07 2.17
CA ALA A 128 16.48 8.50 3.07
C ALA A 128 16.93 8.58 4.54
N LEU A 129 15.96 8.74 5.43
CA LEU A 129 16.18 8.75 6.89
C LEU A 129 16.77 7.44 7.41
N SER A 130 16.48 6.33 6.74
CA SER A 130 16.99 4.99 7.08
C SER A 130 17.17 4.15 5.82
N LEU A 131 18.10 3.20 5.88
CA LEU A 131 18.32 2.23 4.82
C LEU A 131 17.44 0.99 5.03
N PRO A 132 16.96 0.34 3.95
CA PRO A 132 16.19 -0.87 4.06
C PRO A 132 17.05 -2.02 4.62
N PRO A 133 16.47 -2.96 5.37
CA PRO A 133 17.16 -4.16 5.79
C PRO A 133 17.56 -5.04 4.60
N ALA A 134 18.43 -6.01 4.85
CA ALA A 134 18.83 -6.99 3.84
C ALA A 134 17.61 -7.68 3.20
N PRO A 135 17.71 -8.15 1.95
CA PRO A 135 16.66 -8.94 1.33
C PRO A 135 16.28 -10.15 2.19
N HIS A 136 14.99 -10.50 2.20
CA HIS A 136 14.52 -11.71 2.88
C HIS A 136 15.12 -12.96 2.25
N SER A 137 15.23 -14.01 3.04
CA SER A 137 15.57 -15.36 2.58
C SER A 137 14.33 -16.26 2.65
N GLY A 138 14.27 -17.26 1.78
CA GLY A 138 13.15 -18.20 1.72
C GLY A 138 11.87 -17.58 1.13
N ARG A 139 10.70 -18.09 1.53
CA ARG A 139 9.41 -17.67 1.01
C ARG A 139 9.02 -16.29 1.54
N LEU A 140 8.51 -15.44 0.66
CA LEU A 140 8.06 -14.09 1.01
C LEU A 140 6.83 -14.13 1.93
N ASN A 141 6.85 -13.30 2.98
CA ASN A 141 5.70 -12.93 3.78
C ASN A 141 5.47 -11.41 3.69
N LEU A 142 4.46 -11.01 2.94
CA LEU A 142 4.08 -9.61 2.75
C LEU A 142 2.71 -9.35 3.37
N VAL A 143 2.50 -8.14 3.87
CA VAL A 143 1.16 -7.68 4.23
C VAL A 143 0.89 -6.28 3.68
N TRP A 144 -0.30 -6.09 3.12
CA TRP A 144 -0.77 -4.78 2.72
C TRP A 144 -1.27 -3.99 3.94
N GLU A 145 -0.85 -2.74 4.01
CA GLU A 145 -1.28 -1.74 4.99
C GLU A 145 -2.20 -0.72 4.33
N HIS A 146 -3.47 -0.72 4.68
CA HIS A 146 -4.42 0.21 4.09
C HIS A 146 -4.35 1.59 4.75
N VAL A 147 -3.75 2.55 4.05
CA VAL A 147 -3.61 3.94 4.50
C VAL A 147 -4.61 4.83 3.76
N THR A 148 -5.54 5.43 4.48
CA THR A 148 -6.51 6.40 3.93
C THR A 148 -6.08 7.85 4.12
N LEU A 149 -6.02 8.32 5.36
CA LEU A 149 -5.66 9.70 5.72
C LEU A 149 -4.34 9.77 6.48
N ASN A 150 -4.20 8.93 7.49
CA ASN A 150 -3.04 8.94 8.38
C ASN A 150 -2.29 7.60 8.31
N ASN A 151 -0.98 7.68 8.34
CA ASN A 151 -0.15 6.51 8.59
C ASN A 151 -0.31 6.06 10.05
N PRO A 152 -0.40 4.75 10.31
CA PRO A 152 -0.36 4.26 11.69
C PRO A 152 1.00 4.52 12.33
N ASP A 153 1.04 4.66 13.66
CA ASP A 153 2.29 4.72 14.41
C ASP A 153 2.89 3.31 14.53
N LEU A 154 3.70 2.95 13.55
CA LEU A 154 4.37 1.65 13.54
C LEU A 154 5.41 1.52 14.67
N GLY A 155 5.92 2.65 15.17
CA GLY A 155 6.85 2.69 16.31
C GLY A 155 6.25 2.10 17.58
N ALA A 156 4.98 2.41 17.84
CA ALA A 156 4.23 1.93 19.01
C ALA A 156 3.76 0.46 18.90
N MET A 157 3.85 -0.17 17.72
CA MET A 157 3.34 -1.53 17.50
C MET A 157 4.40 -2.60 17.85
N GLN A 158 3.91 -3.74 18.29
CA GLN A 158 4.77 -4.91 18.50
C GLN A 158 5.30 -5.46 17.17
N PRO A 159 6.52 -6.01 17.14
CA PRO A 159 7.03 -6.69 15.96
C PRO A 159 6.14 -7.87 15.54
N ILE A 160 6.02 -8.07 14.23
CA ILE A 160 5.26 -9.16 13.61
C ILE A 160 6.26 -10.27 13.25
N ALA A 161 6.09 -11.45 13.81
CA ALA A 161 6.97 -12.59 13.56
C ALA A 161 6.93 -13.02 12.09
N GLY A 162 8.11 -13.22 11.49
CA GLY A 162 8.27 -13.74 10.16
C GLY A 162 7.78 -12.82 9.02
N LEU A 163 7.43 -11.56 9.31
CA LEU A 163 7.07 -10.59 8.29
C LEU A 163 8.32 -10.05 7.59
N ASP A 164 8.31 -10.05 6.26
CA ASP A 164 9.41 -9.50 5.45
C ASP A 164 9.11 -8.10 4.93
N VAL A 165 7.86 -7.89 4.46
CA VAL A 165 7.50 -6.69 3.70
C VAL A 165 6.18 -6.10 4.18
N LEU A 166 6.20 -4.79 4.41
CA LEU A 166 5.01 -3.95 4.52
C LEU A 166 4.75 -3.26 3.17
N SER A 167 3.51 -3.35 2.68
CA SER A 167 3.08 -2.69 1.45
C SER A 167 1.96 -1.68 1.72
N PRO A 168 2.30 -0.44 2.13
CA PRO A 168 1.30 0.57 2.40
C PRO A 168 0.69 1.15 1.12
N THR A 169 -0.62 1.44 1.13
CA THR A 169 -1.37 1.99 -0.01
C THR A 169 -1.11 3.50 -0.18
N TRP A 170 0.10 3.88 -0.57
CA TRP A 170 0.56 5.26 -0.53
C TRP A 170 0.44 6.03 -1.83
N PHE A 171 0.59 5.35 -2.97
CA PHE A 171 0.70 6.02 -4.26
C PHE A 171 -0.51 5.73 -5.15
N ASN A 172 -0.99 6.79 -5.80
CA ASN A 172 -2.09 6.69 -6.75
C ASN A 172 -1.81 7.54 -7.98
N LEU A 173 -2.05 7.00 -9.17
CA LEU A 173 -2.08 7.79 -10.39
C LEU A 173 -3.18 8.85 -10.30
N MET A 174 -2.83 10.13 -10.49
CA MET A 174 -3.76 11.27 -10.35
C MET A 174 -4.32 11.74 -11.69
N ASP A 175 -3.48 11.72 -12.71
CA ASP A 175 -3.80 12.23 -14.04
C ASP A 175 -3.00 11.54 -15.15
N ALA A 176 -3.37 11.77 -16.40
CA ALA A 176 -2.68 11.18 -17.54
C ALA A 176 -1.26 11.75 -17.80
N ASN A 177 -0.88 12.84 -17.14
CA ASN A 177 0.47 13.42 -17.20
C ASN A 177 1.42 12.79 -16.15
N GLY A 178 1.00 11.67 -15.57
CA GLY A 178 1.80 10.92 -14.59
C GLY A 178 1.85 11.57 -13.22
N GLY A 179 0.89 12.43 -12.87
CA GLY A 179 0.70 12.91 -11.51
C GLY A 179 0.55 11.72 -10.56
N CYS A 180 1.25 11.78 -9.43
CA CYS A 180 1.29 10.68 -8.48
C CYS A 180 1.00 11.20 -7.07
N ALA A 181 -0.14 10.81 -6.49
CA ALA A 181 -0.44 11.10 -5.09
C ALA A 181 0.57 10.36 -4.20
N ASN A 182 0.98 11.00 -3.11
CA ASN A 182 1.98 10.47 -2.20
C ASN A 182 1.55 10.68 -0.74
N ARG A 183 1.36 9.57 -0.01
CA ARG A 183 1.06 9.52 1.43
C ARG A 183 2.20 8.92 2.24
N ALA A 184 3.37 8.74 1.64
CA ALA A 184 4.52 8.13 2.29
C ALA A 184 4.95 8.91 3.55
N SER A 185 5.49 8.19 4.51
CA SER A 185 6.01 8.74 5.78
C SER A 185 7.40 8.18 6.06
N ALA A 186 8.40 9.07 6.11
CA ALA A 186 9.76 8.70 6.47
C ALA A 186 9.85 8.09 7.89
N ALA A 187 9.04 8.58 8.84
CA ALA A 187 8.97 8.04 10.19
C ALA A 187 8.41 6.60 10.22
N PHE A 188 7.38 6.32 9.42
CA PHE A 188 6.85 4.97 9.26
C PHE A 188 7.92 4.03 8.69
N ILE A 189 8.63 4.45 7.66
CA ILE A 189 9.68 3.66 7.00
C ILE A 189 10.84 3.39 7.96
N ALA A 190 11.31 4.40 8.69
CA ALA A 190 12.36 4.24 9.69
C ALA A 190 11.94 3.24 10.78
N SER A 191 10.69 3.28 11.22
CA SER A 191 10.14 2.32 12.18
C SER A 191 10.03 0.91 11.60
N ALA A 192 9.65 0.77 10.31
CA ALA A 192 9.60 -0.51 9.61
C ALA A 192 11.00 -1.11 9.49
N HIS A 193 11.97 -0.34 9.03
CA HIS A 193 13.37 -0.78 8.88
C HIS A 193 13.97 -1.19 10.23
N LYS A 194 13.71 -0.42 11.30
CA LYS A 194 14.15 -0.78 12.67
C LYS A 194 13.58 -2.11 13.15
N LYS A 195 12.38 -2.49 12.68
CA LYS A 195 11.74 -3.79 12.99
C LYS A 195 12.17 -4.91 12.03
N GLY A 196 13.05 -4.62 11.05
CA GLY A 196 13.54 -5.57 10.08
C GLY A 196 12.63 -5.75 8.85
N TYR A 197 11.60 -4.91 8.67
CA TYR A 197 10.72 -4.99 7.51
C TYR A 197 11.21 -4.12 6.37
N ARG A 198 11.15 -4.64 5.17
CA ARG A 198 11.28 -3.86 3.93
C ARG A 198 9.94 -3.18 3.64
N VAL A 199 10.00 -2.05 2.92
CA VAL A 199 8.78 -1.33 2.53
C VAL A 199 8.70 -1.31 1.00
N TRP A 200 7.61 -1.91 0.46
CA TRP A 200 7.25 -1.86 -0.95
C TRP A 200 5.90 -1.19 -1.08
N PRO A 201 5.85 0.14 -1.19
CA PRO A 201 4.58 0.85 -1.28
C PRO A 201 3.73 0.35 -2.45
N LEU A 202 2.42 0.25 -2.20
CA LEU A 202 1.46 -0.03 -3.25
C LEU A 202 1.22 1.23 -4.09
N VAL A 203 1.21 1.02 -5.39
CA VAL A 203 0.99 2.03 -6.44
C VAL A 203 -0.23 1.62 -7.24
N SER A 204 -1.33 2.38 -7.16
CA SER A 204 -2.55 2.07 -7.89
C SER A 204 -2.81 3.03 -9.06
N ASN A 205 -3.65 2.59 -10.01
CA ASN A 205 -4.20 3.44 -11.06
C ASN A 205 -5.47 4.18 -10.60
N SER A 206 -5.68 4.35 -9.29
CA SER A 206 -6.93 4.87 -8.71
C SER A 206 -8.18 4.05 -9.11
N PHE A 207 -8.00 2.83 -9.59
CA PHE A 207 -9.06 1.94 -10.11
C PHE A 207 -9.93 2.62 -11.17
N ASN A 208 -9.35 3.57 -11.91
CA ASN A 208 -10.03 4.37 -12.93
C ASN A 208 -9.57 3.96 -14.33
N GLY A 209 -10.39 3.14 -14.99
CA GLY A 209 -10.09 2.64 -16.33
C GLY A 209 -9.99 3.72 -17.42
N GLN A 210 -10.76 4.83 -17.31
CA GLN A 210 -10.68 5.95 -18.27
C GLN A 210 -9.35 6.70 -18.10
N LEU A 211 -8.97 7.00 -16.85
CA LEU A 211 -7.68 7.60 -16.54
C LEU A 211 -6.53 6.72 -17.03
N THR A 212 -6.60 5.43 -16.75
CA THR A 212 -5.58 4.46 -17.17
C THR A 212 -5.44 4.40 -18.70
N THR A 213 -6.56 4.44 -19.42
CA THR A 213 -6.58 4.53 -20.89
C THR A 213 -5.88 5.78 -21.40
N ALA A 214 -6.15 6.94 -20.80
CA ALA A 214 -5.52 8.21 -21.19
C ALA A 214 -4.02 8.20 -20.84
N PHE A 215 -3.66 7.66 -19.69
CA PHE A 215 -2.28 7.55 -19.23
C PHE A 215 -1.43 6.66 -20.14
N PHE A 216 -1.91 5.48 -20.55
CA PHE A 216 -1.17 4.60 -21.46
C PHE A 216 -0.97 5.16 -22.88
N LYS A 217 -1.71 6.19 -23.25
CA LYS A 217 -1.52 6.94 -24.52
C LYS A 217 -0.53 8.09 -24.39
N ASN A 218 -0.12 8.45 -23.17
CA ASN A 218 0.77 9.59 -22.92
C ASN A 218 2.18 9.10 -22.52
N ALA A 219 3.05 8.91 -23.50
CA ALA A 219 4.44 8.45 -23.27
C ALA A 219 5.22 9.38 -22.33
N ARG A 220 5.04 10.71 -22.44
CA ARG A 220 5.66 11.68 -21.53
C ARG A 220 5.12 11.53 -20.12
N GLY A 221 3.82 11.34 -19.96
CA GLY A 221 3.18 11.11 -18.67
C GLY A 221 3.71 9.85 -18.00
N MET A 222 3.89 8.75 -18.73
CA MET A 222 4.49 7.51 -18.22
C MET A 222 5.95 7.74 -17.77
N ASN A 223 6.76 8.45 -18.56
CA ASN A 223 8.14 8.78 -18.18
C ASN A 223 8.21 9.61 -16.89
N LEU A 224 7.36 10.63 -16.77
CA LEU A 224 7.27 11.45 -15.55
C LEU A 224 6.79 10.63 -14.33
N PHE A 225 5.92 9.65 -14.55
CA PHE A 225 5.48 8.75 -13.49
C PHE A 225 6.63 7.88 -12.98
N TYR A 226 7.40 7.25 -13.87
CA TYR A 226 8.60 6.49 -13.49
C TYR A 226 9.62 7.38 -12.77
N ALA A 227 9.86 8.59 -13.28
CA ALA A 227 10.76 9.55 -12.65
C ALA A 227 10.35 9.88 -11.20
N ARG A 228 9.05 10.09 -10.97
CA ARG A 228 8.50 10.32 -9.62
C ARG A 228 8.71 9.12 -8.70
N LEU A 229 8.45 7.91 -9.19
CA LEU A 229 8.65 6.69 -8.39
C LEU A 229 10.13 6.53 -8.01
N ILE A 230 11.06 6.76 -8.93
CA ILE A 230 12.50 6.72 -8.63
C ILE A 230 12.87 7.78 -7.58
N ALA A 231 12.44 9.02 -7.78
CA ALA A 231 12.71 10.11 -6.85
C ALA A 231 12.15 9.81 -5.43
N TYR A 232 10.92 9.30 -5.33
CA TYR A 232 10.34 8.90 -4.05
C TYR A 232 11.10 7.73 -3.40
N ALA A 233 11.53 6.75 -4.17
CA ALA A 233 12.30 5.63 -3.63
C ALA A 233 13.63 6.11 -3.03
N LYS A 234 14.34 6.99 -3.71
CA LYS A 234 15.59 7.61 -3.19
C LYS A 234 15.33 8.46 -1.95
N LEU A 235 14.27 9.27 -1.98
CA LEU A 235 13.93 10.17 -0.87
C LEU A 235 13.58 9.40 0.41
N TYR A 236 12.77 8.34 0.28
CA TYR A 236 12.23 7.61 1.42
C TYR A 236 13.00 6.33 1.79
N GLY A 237 13.82 5.80 0.89
CA GLY A 237 14.53 4.53 1.11
C GLY A 237 13.67 3.30 0.93
N PHE A 238 12.72 3.32 -0.01
CA PHE A 238 11.99 2.11 -0.37
C PHE A 238 12.93 1.08 -0.98
N SER A 239 12.59 -0.18 -0.77
CA SER A 239 13.33 -1.28 -1.39
C SER A 239 12.57 -1.96 -2.53
N GLY A 240 11.42 -1.44 -2.91
CA GLY A 240 10.60 -1.95 -4.00
C GLY A 240 9.27 -1.23 -4.13
N TYR A 241 8.46 -1.67 -5.08
CA TYR A 241 7.09 -1.23 -5.31
C TYR A 241 6.18 -2.42 -5.59
N ASN A 242 4.92 -2.29 -5.15
CA ASN A 242 3.84 -3.20 -5.47
C ASN A 242 2.82 -2.47 -6.36
N PHE A 243 2.65 -2.91 -7.60
CA PHE A 243 1.73 -2.29 -8.56
C PHE A 243 0.37 -2.97 -8.52
N ASP A 244 -0.66 -2.22 -8.13
CA ASP A 244 -2.06 -2.64 -8.04
C ASP A 244 -2.92 -1.83 -9.01
N PHE A 245 -2.82 -2.16 -10.30
CA PHE A 245 -3.57 -1.52 -11.37
C PHE A 245 -4.79 -2.37 -11.70
N GLU A 246 -5.97 -1.92 -11.28
CA GLU A 246 -7.24 -2.63 -11.49
C GLU A 246 -8.21 -1.88 -12.41
N GLY A 247 -9.30 -2.55 -12.81
CA GLY A 247 -10.30 -1.97 -13.70
C GLY A 247 -9.80 -1.70 -15.11
N ILE A 248 -8.71 -2.35 -15.54
CA ILE A 248 -8.14 -2.23 -16.88
C ILE A 248 -9.01 -3.05 -17.85
N ASN A 249 -9.35 -2.47 -19.00
CA ASN A 249 -10.05 -3.20 -20.05
C ASN A 249 -9.08 -4.14 -20.79
N GLU A 250 -9.58 -5.30 -21.27
CA GLU A 250 -8.77 -6.29 -21.99
C GLU A 250 -8.08 -5.72 -23.24
N SER A 251 -8.64 -4.71 -23.89
CA SER A 251 -8.02 -4.00 -25.01
C SER A 251 -6.70 -3.30 -24.65
N HIS A 252 -6.42 -3.10 -23.36
CA HIS A 252 -5.20 -2.47 -22.88
C HIS A 252 -4.17 -3.49 -22.33
N ARG A 253 -4.40 -4.80 -22.53
CA ARG A 253 -3.50 -5.86 -22.08
C ARG A 253 -2.05 -5.62 -22.50
N GLU A 254 -1.81 -5.35 -23.77
CA GLU A 254 -0.46 -5.08 -24.28
C GLU A 254 0.13 -3.76 -23.73
N ALA A 255 -0.70 -2.70 -23.61
CA ALA A 255 -0.25 -1.42 -23.09
C ALA A 255 0.19 -1.55 -21.63
N PHE A 256 -0.58 -2.27 -20.81
CA PHE A 256 -0.23 -2.56 -19.43
C PHE A 256 1.03 -3.42 -19.33
N THR A 257 1.15 -4.46 -20.17
CA THR A 257 2.34 -5.30 -20.22
C THR A 257 3.60 -4.48 -20.57
N ARG A 258 3.54 -3.60 -21.58
CA ARG A 258 4.65 -2.70 -21.94
C ARG A 258 4.98 -1.71 -20.82
N PHE A 259 3.96 -1.14 -20.17
CA PHE A 259 4.16 -0.26 -19.03
C PHE A 259 4.90 -0.97 -17.89
N MET A 260 4.48 -2.17 -17.50
CA MET A 260 5.13 -2.95 -16.45
C MET A 260 6.53 -3.43 -16.84
N SER A 261 6.74 -3.77 -18.12
CA SER A 261 8.07 -4.14 -18.62
C SER A 261 9.05 -2.97 -18.49
N ARG A 262 8.62 -1.76 -18.85
CA ARG A 262 9.46 -0.57 -18.70
C ARG A 262 9.66 -0.18 -17.23
N ALA A 263 8.64 -0.32 -16.40
CA ALA A 263 8.76 -0.14 -14.95
C ALA A 263 9.80 -1.09 -14.35
N GLY A 264 9.70 -2.39 -14.68
CA GLY A 264 10.65 -3.41 -14.26
C GLY A 264 12.10 -3.07 -14.65
N GLU A 265 12.33 -2.71 -15.91
CA GLU A 265 13.65 -2.30 -16.39
C GLU A 265 14.23 -1.09 -15.62
N LEU A 266 13.46 -0.01 -15.54
CA LEU A 266 13.92 1.25 -14.95
C LEU A 266 14.11 1.16 -13.43
N LEU A 267 13.14 0.57 -12.73
CA LEU A 267 13.14 0.53 -11.27
C LEU A 267 14.11 -0.53 -10.73
N SER A 268 14.25 -1.68 -11.42
CA SER A 268 15.24 -2.69 -11.04
C SER A 268 16.68 -2.20 -11.26
N ALA A 269 16.93 -1.35 -12.25
CA ALA A 269 18.23 -0.69 -12.44
C ALA A 269 18.61 0.23 -11.27
N GLU A 270 17.62 0.73 -10.53
CA GLU A 270 17.80 1.50 -9.29
C GLU A 270 17.80 0.62 -8.01
N GLY A 271 17.86 -0.71 -8.16
CA GLY A 271 17.91 -1.67 -7.05
C GLY A 271 16.57 -1.94 -6.38
N LEU A 272 15.45 -1.63 -7.03
CA LEU A 272 14.11 -1.80 -6.48
C LEU A 272 13.50 -3.14 -6.90
N THR A 273 12.90 -3.84 -5.95
CA THR A 273 12.07 -5.03 -6.20
C THR A 273 10.71 -4.60 -6.75
N ILE A 274 10.23 -5.26 -7.80
CA ILE A 274 8.96 -4.95 -8.45
C ILE A 274 8.01 -6.12 -8.32
N SER A 275 6.83 -5.86 -7.77
CA SER A 275 5.73 -6.80 -7.74
C SER A 275 4.48 -6.22 -8.39
N VAL A 276 3.64 -7.08 -8.94
CA VAL A 276 2.39 -6.69 -9.59
C VAL A 276 1.24 -7.55 -9.09
N ASP A 277 0.16 -6.89 -8.68
CA ASP A 277 -1.08 -7.54 -8.27
C ASP A 277 -1.89 -7.92 -9.50
N THR A 278 -2.43 -9.12 -9.51
CA THR A 278 -3.25 -9.61 -10.63
C THR A 278 -4.51 -10.29 -10.13
N LEU A 279 -5.60 -10.07 -10.86
CA LEU A 279 -6.81 -10.87 -10.69
C LEU A 279 -6.55 -12.32 -11.10
N ILE A 280 -7.34 -13.24 -10.56
CA ILE A 280 -7.32 -14.64 -10.99
C ILE A 280 -7.69 -14.76 -12.48
N PRO A 281 -7.17 -15.76 -13.20
CA PRO A 281 -7.57 -16.02 -14.58
C PRO A 281 -9.08 -16.22 -14.72
N SER A 282 -9.71 -15.50 -15.65
CA SER A 282 -11.14 -15.64 -15.93
C SER A 282 -11.44 -15.32 -17.39
N GLN A 283 -12.08 -16.22 -18.09
CA GLN A 283 -12.54 -16.00 -19.46
C GLN A 283 -13.79 -15.12 -19.55
N LYS A 284 -14.47 -14.89 -18.41
CA LYS A 284 -15.70 -14.08 -18.36
C LYS A 284 -15.45 -12.63 -17.96
N SER A 285 -14.31 -12.32 -17.38
CA SER A 285 -13.96 -10.97 -16.89
C SER A 285 -13.02 -10.27 -17.86
N SER A 286 -13.45 -9.16 -18.45
CA SER A 286 -12.58 -8.28 -19.25
C SER A 286 -11.38 -7.80 -18.44
N SER A 287 -11.59 -7.36 -17.20
CA SER A 287 -10.48 -6.95 -16.33
C SER A 287 -9.48 -8.06 -16.06
N ALA A 288 -9.92 -9.30 -15.85
CA ALA A 288 -9.00 -10.44 -15.65
C ALA A 288 -8.18 -10.76 -16.89
N LYS A 289 -8.73 -10.54 -18.09
CA LYS A 289 -8.03 -10.74 -19.37
C LYS A 289 -7.01 -9.64 -19.68
N ALA A 290 -7.10 -8.49 -19.03
CA ALA A 290 -6.13 -7.40 -19.19
C ALA A 290 -4.73 -7.77 -18.66
N TYR A 291 -4.60 -8.83 -17.85
CA TYR A 291 -3.32 -9.29 -17.33
C TYR A 291 -2.70 -10.38 -18.21
N ASP A 292 -1.60 -10.08 -18.86
CA ASP A 292 -0.70 -11.09 -19.42
C ASP A 292 0.23 -11.59 -18.33
N ARG A 293 -0.26 -12.51 -17.48
CA ARG A 293 0.45 -12.91 -16.26
C ARG A 293 1.82 -13.51 -16.54
N ALA A 294 1.96 -14.26 -17.62
CA ALA A 294 3.26 -14.80 -18.02
C ALA A 294 4.24 -13.70 -18.42
N ALA A 295 3.78 -12.70 -19.20
CA ALA A 295 4.61 -11.56 -19.59
C ALA A 295 4.94 -10.66 -18.39
N LEU A 296 3.97 -10.41 -17.51
CA LEU A 296 4.17 -9.65 -16.27
C LEU A 296 5.19 -10.34 -15.35
N ALA A 297 5.12 -11.67 -15.21
CA ALA A 297 6.09 -12.44 -14.42
C ALA A 297 7.51 -12.40 -14.99
N ARG A 298 7.68 -12.19 -16.31
CA ARG A 298 9.00 -11.96 -16.90
C ARG A 298 9.59 -10.60 -16.54
N SER A 299 8.74 -9.61 -16.39
CA SER A 299 9.12 -8.21 -16.18
C SER A 299 9.21 -7.78 -14.72
N CYS A 300 8.61 -8.56 -13.80
CA CYS A 300 8.56 -8.28 -12.35
C CYS A 300 9.27 -9.40 -11.57
N ASP A 301 9.67 -9.08 -10.34
CA ASP A 301 10.25 -10.06 -9.42
C ASP A 301 9.17 -11.00 -8.87
N TYR A 302 7.99 -10.46 -8.57
CA TYR A 302 6.86 -11.21 -8.05
C TYR A 302 5.54 -10.83 -8.72
N LEU A 303 4.67 -11.83 -8.85
CA LEU A 303 3.28 -11.68 -9.25
C LEU A 303 2.41 -12.06 -8.05
N MET A 304 1.67 -11.10 -7.51
CA MET A 304 0.74 -11.32 -6.41
C MET A 304 -0.62 -11.73 -6.98
N LEU A 305 -1.04 -12.96 -6.73
CA LEU A 305 -2.34 -13.45 -7.15
C LEU A 305 -3.39 -13.10 -6.10
N MET A 306 -4.28 -12.18 -6.39
CA MET A 306 -5.38 -11.80 -5.50
C MET A 306 -6.43 -12.92 -5.45
N ALA A 307 -6.14 -14.00 -4.68
CA ALA A 307 -7.00 -15.17 -4.55
C ALA A 307 -8.05 -14.98 -3.45
N TYR A 308 -8.81 -13.90 -3.53
CA TYR A 308 -9.92 -13.55 -2.64
C TYR A 308 -11.01 -12.83 -3.42
N ASP A 309 -12.10 -12.45 -2.73
CA ASP A 309 -13.36 -11.95 -3.32
C ASP A 309 -14.02 -12.95 -4.30
N GLU A 310 -13.94 -14.27 -4.01
CA GLU A 310 -14.76 -15.29 -4.68
C GLU A 310 -16.24 -14.86 -4.65
N HIS A 311 -16.71 -14.42 -3.48
CA HIS A 311 -17.95 -13.69 -3.30
C HIS A 311 -17.62 -12.29 -2.79
N TRP A 312 -17.70 -11.30 -3.69
CA TRP A 312 -17.36 -9.90 -3.40
C TRP A 312 -18.53 -9.17 -2.70
N ARG A 313 -18.27 -7.97 -2.19
CA ARG A 313 -19.22 -7.22 -1.35
C ARG A 313 -20.63 -7.03 -1.92
N THR A 314 -20.77 -6.95 -3.23
CA THR A 314 -22.06 -6.79 -3.93
C THR A 314 -22.48 -8.07 -4.66
N SER A 315 -21.90 -9.22 -4.31
CA SER A 315 -22.28 -10.51 -4.87
C SER A 315 -23.77 -10.78 -4.66
N PRO A 316 -24.48 -11.30 -5.67
CA PRO A 316 -25.91 -11.62 -5.57
C PRO A 316 -26.18 -12.84 -4.68
N ARG A 317 -25.16 -13.57 -4.26
CA ARG A 317 -25.23 -14.75 -3.41
C ARG A 317 -24.25 -14.65 -2.25
N ALA A 318 -24.68 -15.15 -1.10
CA ALA A 318 -23.80 -15.34 0.04
C ALA A 318 -22.82 -16.49 -0.22
N GLY A 319 -21.58 -16.35 0.24
CA GLY A 319 -20.55 -17.39 0.10
C GLY A 319 -19.22 -17.00 0.72
N SER A 320 -18.26 -17.92 0.63
CA SER A 320 -16.89 -17.71 1.07
C SER A 320 -16.21 -16.60 0.27
N VAL A 321 -15.31 -15.85 0.91
CA VAL A 321 -14.40 -14.90 0.24
C VAL A 321 -13.31 -15.63 -0.52
N ALA A 322 -12.88 -16.81 -0.04
CA ALA A 322 -11.78 -17.58 -0.62
C ALA A 322 -11.87 -19.05 -0.19
N SER A 323 -12.76 -19.83 -0.81
CA SER A 323 -12.86 -21.27 -0.55
C SER A 323 -11.67 -22.04 -1.10
N MET A 324 -11.29 -23.16 -0.46
CA MET A 324 -10.14 -23.97 -0.91
C MET A 324 -10.25 -24.44 -2.36
N PRO A 325 -11.40 -24.94 -2.88
CA PRO A 325 -11.49 -25.31 -4.28
C PRO A 325 -11.23 -24.15 -5.24
N TRP A 326 -11.73 -22.97 -4.88
CA TRP A 326 -11.59 -21.77 -5.71
C TRP A 326 -10.14 -21.24 -5.69
N VAL A 327 -9.49 -21.17 -4.51
CA VAL A 327 -8.09 -20.75 -4.38
C VAL A 327 -7.16 -21.72 -5.08
N THR A 328 -7.39 -23.05 -4.90
CA THR A 328 -6.59 -24.08 -5.58
C THR A 328 -6.68 -23.92 -7.10
N LYS A 329 -7.89 -23.76 -7.63
CA LYS A 329 -8.09 -23.54 -9.07
C LYS A 329 -7.42 -22.25 -9.56
N ALA A 330 -7.47 -21.18 -8.78
CA ALA A 330 -6.81 -19.92 -9.11
C ALA A 330 -5.28 -20.09 -9.25
N VAL A 331 -4.65 -20.81 -8.33
CA VAL A 331 -3.22 -21.14 -8.40
C VAL A 331 -2.91 -22.00 -9.63
N GLU A 332 -3.63 -23.10 -9.81
CA GLU A 332 -3.40 -24.05 -10.91
C GLU A 332 -3.56 -23.40 -12.28
N THR A 333 -4.60 -22.59 -12.47
CA THR A 333 -4.82 -21.90 -13.75
C THR A 333 -3.79 -20.81 -14.00
N THR A 334 -3.29 -20.12 -12.96
CA THR A 334 -2.22 -19.12 -13.10
C THR A 334 -0.90 -19.77 -13.49
N LEU A 335 -0.55 -20.89 -12.87
CA LEU A 335 0.65 -21.66 -13.25
C LEU A 335 0.53 -22.21 -14.67
N ALA A 336 -0.66 -22.66 -15.08
CA ALA A 336 -0.93 -23.13 -16.44
C ALA A 336 -0.81 -22.04 -17.52
N GLU A 337 -0.97 -20.74 -17.16
CA GLU A 337 -0.68 -19.61 -18.06
C GLU A 337 0.83 -19.38 -18.27
N GLY A 338 1.71 -20.15 -17.60
CA GLY A 338 3.17 -20.07 -17.73
C GLY A 338 3.85 -19.15 -16.72
N VAL A 339 3.17 -18.78 -15.63
CA VAL A 339 3.79 -18.05 -14.52
C VAL A 339 4.70 -19.00 -13.72
N PRO A 340 6.00 -18.69 -13.53
CA PRO A 340 6.87 -19.51 -12.70
C PRO A 340 6.39 -19.52 -11.24
N ALA A 341 6.30 -20.71 -10.64
CA ALA A 341 5.90 -20.87 -9.23
C ALA A 341 6.80 -20.05 -8.28
N SER A 342 8.10 -19.97 -8.57
CA SER A 342 9.08 -19.18 -7.81
C SER A 342 8.88 -17.67 -7.87
N LYS A 343 7.96 -17.17 -8.70
CA LYS A 343 7.56 -15.77 -8.77
C LYS A 343 6.11 -15.53 -8.32
N LEU A 344 5.32 -16.58 -8.16
CA LEU A 344 3.92 -16.48 -7.79
C LEU A 344 3.77 -16.41 -6.27
N VAL A 345 3.20 -15.32 -5.78
CA VAL A 345 2.85 -15.09 -4.37
C VAL A 345 1.34 -15.23 -4.21
N LEU A 346 0.90 -16.05 -3.25
CA LEU A 346 -0.51 -16.27 -2.98
C LEU A 346 -1.09 -15.13 -2.14
N GLY A 347 -1.97 -14.34 -2.72
CA GLY A 347 -2.78 -13.35 -1.98
C GLY A 347 -3.87 -14.04 -1.19
N ILE A 348 -3.93 -13.78 0.12
CA ILE A 348 -4.90 -14.38 1.05
C ILE A 348 -5.68 -13.30 1.79
N PRO A 349 -6.99 -13.52 2.10
CA PRO A 349 -7.78 -12.55 2.85
C PRO A 349 -7.59 -12.74 4.35
N PHE A 350 -7.48 -11.64 5.09
CA PHE A 350 -7.63 -11.62 6.55
C PHE A 350 -9.01 -11.16 7.00
N TYR A 351 -9.87 -10.87 6.03
CA TYR A 351 -11.25 -10.46 6.23
C TYR A 351 -12.22 -11.52 5.75
N MET A 352 -13.45 -11.40 6.19
CA MET A 352 -14.58 -12.19 5.71
C MET A 352 -15.82 -11.33 5.60
N ARG A 353 -16.91 -11.91 5.12
CA ARG A 353 -18.19 -11.23 4.94
C ARG A 353 -19.24 -11.80 5.88
N ARG A 354 -19.94 -10.90 6.61
CA ARG A 354 -21.24 -11.23 7.20
C ARG A 354 -22.30 -10.94 6.14
N TRP A 355 -22.90 -11.99 5.65
CA TRP A 355 -23.99 -11.92 4.69
C TRP A 355 -25.32 -11.81 5.41
N GLU A 356 -26.16 -10.87 4.99
CA GLU A 356 -27.54 -10.68 5.42
C GLU A 356 -28.45 -11.10 4.26
N GLU A 357 -29.21 -12.15 4.45
CA GLU A 357 -30.22 -12.64 3.52
C GLU A 357 -31.61 -12.24 4.02
N THR A 358 -32.30 -11.39 3.25
CA THR A 358 -33.66 -10.95 3.55
C THR A 358 -34.62 -11.62 2.58
N PRO A 359 -35.60 -12.43 3.05
CA PRO A 359 -36.63 -12.97 2.21
C PRO A 359 -37.43 -11.87 1.51
N THR A 360 -37.78 -12.10 0.24
CA THR A 360 -38.63 -11.22 -0.57
C THR A 360 -39.69 -12.07 -1.26
N GLY A 361 -40.73 -11.47 -1.80
CA GLY A 361 -41.78 -12.21 -2.53
C GLY A 361 -41.27 -12.97 -3.77
N SER A 362 -40.06 -12.61 -4.29
CA SER A 362 -39.47 -13.22 -5.50
C SER A 362 -38.16 -13.96 -5.24
N GLY A 363 -37.71 -14.11 -3.98
CA GLY A 363 -36.46 -14.78 -3.64
C GLY A 363 -35.76 -14.18 -2.40
N VAL A 364 -34.46 -13.99 -2.47
CA VAL A 364 -33.66 -13.50 -1.36
C VAL A 364 -32.83 -12.29 -1.81
N LYS A 365 -32.93 -11.20 -1.06
CA LYS A 365 -32.03 -10.04 -1.20
C LYS A 365 -30.82 -10.23 -0.31
N VAL A 366 -29.63 -10.10 -0.89
CA VAL A 366 -28.34 -10.30 -0.19
C VAL A 366 -27.64 -8.96 0.03
N LYS A 367 -27.11 -8.75 1.24
CA LYS A 367 -26.20 -7.65 1.59
C LYS A 367 -25.00 -8.21 2.34
N ALA A 368 -23.85 -7.56 2.20
CA ALA A 368 -22.65 -7.94 2.92
C ALA A 368 -22.07 -6.79 3.73
N SER A 369 -21.51 -7.11 4.88
CA SER A 369 -20.60 -6.27 5.63
C SER A 369 -19.28 -7.01 5.86
N THR A 370 -18.18 -6.27 5.91
CA THR A 370 -16.84 -6.82 6.17
C THR A 370 -16.67 -7.04 7.66
N LEU A 371 -16.05 -8.14 8.04
CA LEU A 371 -15.61 -8.47 9.39
C LEU A 371 -14.11 -8.77 9.39
N SER A 372 -13.44 -8.36 10.47
CA SER A 372 -12.14 -8.87 10.88
C SER A 372 -12.27 -10.24 11.54
N MET A 373 -11.15 -10.92 11.77
CA MET A 373 -11.15 -12.22 12.48
C MET A 373 -11.72 -12.11 13.90
N ALA A 374 -11.33 -11.06 14.64
CA ALA A 374 -11.82 -10.81 16.00
C ALA A 374 -13.32 -10.48 16.03
N GLU A 375 -13.81 -9.67 15.07
CA GLU A 375 -15.24 -9.35 14.96
C GLU A 375 -16.10 -10.58 14.63
N ALA A 376 -15.62 -11.47 13.76
CA ALA A 376 -16.34 -12.70 13.42
C ALA A 376 -16.45 -13.65 14.63
N GLU A 377 -15.38 -13.81 15.38
CA GLU A 377 -15.36 -14.62 16.60
C GLU A 377 -16.30 -14.04 17.69
N ALA A 378 -16.19 -12.73 17.93
CA ALA A 378 -17.08 -12.03 18.85
C ALA A 378 -18.57 -12.14 18.44
N LEU A 379 -18.84 -12.07 17.13
CA LEU A 379 -20.21 -12.21 16.60
C LEU A 379 -20.75 -13.61 16.83
N ALA A 380 -19.97 -14.67 16.58
CA ALA A 380 -20.37 -16.04 16.84
C ALA A 380 -20.68 -16.26 18.33
N ALA A 381 -19.80 -15.77 19.22
CA ALA A 381 -20.02 -15.85 20.67
C ALA A 381 -21.28 -15.08 21.10
N LYS A 382 -21.48 -13.87 20.60
CA LYS A 382 -22.65 -13.03 20.94
C LYS A 382 -23.98 -13.66 20.50
N THR A 383 -23.99 -14.32 19.36
CA THR A 383 -25.22 -14.94 18.81
C THR A 383 -25.47 -16.34 19.32
N GLY A 384 -24.49 -16.95 20.00
CA GLY A 384 -24.54 -18.36 20.40
C GLY A 384 -24.53 -19.32 19.20
N ALA A 385 -24.18 -18.85 18.00
CA ALA A 385 -24.19 -19.67 16.81
C ALA A 385 -23.02 -20.66 16.82
N PRO A 386 -23.27 -21.97 16.69
CA PRO A 386 -22.22 -22.97 16.66
C PRO A 386 -21.37 -22.84 15.39
N MET A 387 -20.05 -22.80 15.55
CA MET A 387 -19.13 -22.91 14.42
C MET A 387 -18.92 -24.36 14.03
N SER A 388 -19.09 -24.66 12.75
CA SER A 388 -18.78 -25.95 12.15
C SER A 388 -17.67 -25.82 11.11
N TRP A 389 -16.82 -26.83 10.99
CA TRP A 389 -15.82 -26.90 9.94
C TRP A 389 -16.46 -27.43 8.66
N LEU A 390 -16.28 -26.69 7.56
CA LEU A 390 -16.68 -27.11 6.23
C LEU A 390 -15.44 -27.65 5.49
N GLU A 391 -15.33 -28.97 5.40
CA GLU A 391 -14.13 -29.64 4.87
C GLU A 391 -13.83 -29.23 3.42
N ARG A 392 -14.86 -29.11 2.59
CA ARG A 392 -14.71 -28.71 1.19
C ARG A 392 -14.17 -27.29 1.05
N GLU A 393 -14.74 -26.35 1.79
CA GLU A 393 -14.35 -24.93 1.78
C GLU A 393 -13.03 -24.69 2.50
N GLY A 394 -12.63 -25.60 3.40
CA GLY A 394 -11.47 -25.48 4.26
C GLY A 394 -11.61 -24.30 5.25
N GLN A 395 -12.83 -24.08 5.75
CA GLN A 395 -13.18 -22.94 6.59
C GLN A 395 -14.19 -23.32 7.68
N HIS A 396 -14.14 -22.59 8.79
CA HIS A 396 -15.27 -22.60 9.71
C HIS A 396 -16.45 -21.79 9.13
N TYR A 397 -17.65 -22.17 9.54
CA TYR A 397 -18.88 -21.52 9.13
C TYR A 397 -19.84 -21.44 10.31
N PHE A 398 -20.58 -20.34 10.40
CA PHE A 398 -21.74 -20.25 11.26
C PHE A 398 -22.86 -19.44 10.60
N SER A 399 -24.08 -19.68 11.07
CA SER A 399 -25.26 -18.92 10.66
C SER A 399 -26.19 -18.69 11.84
N TYR A 400 -26.97 -17.64 11.78
CA TYR A 400 -27.97 -17.31 12.78
C TYR A 400 -29.15 -16.56 12.18
N GLN A 401 -30.25 -16.56 12.91
CA GLN A 401 -31.47 -15.83 12.55
C GLN A 401 -31.64 -14.63 13.46
N ALA A 402 -31.97 -13.47 12.88
CA ALA A 402 -32.33 -12.28 13.65
C ALA A 402 -33.24 -11.36 12.81
N ASN A 403 -34.27 -10.78 13.42
CA ASN A 403 -35.18 -9.84 12.78
C ASN A 403 -35.78 -10.33 11.44
N GLY A 404 -36.14 -11.60 11.35
CA GLY A 404 -36.68 -12.21 10.14
C GLY A 404 -35.68 -12.39 8.99
N LYS A 405 -34.42 -12.29 9.27
CA LYS A 405 -33.30 -12.42 8.30
C LYS A 405 -32.37 -13.56 8.70
N THR A 406 -31.73 -14.16 7.69
CA THR A 406 -30.66 -15.15 7.89
C THR A 406 -29.30 -14.46 7.72
N TYR A 407 -28.41 -14.71 8.66
CA TYR A 407 -27.02 -14.26 8.59
C TYR A 407 -26.10 -15.45 8.43
N LYS A 408 -25.10 -15.31 7.54
CA LYS A 408 -24.13 -16.37 7.22
C LYS A 408 -22.72 -15.80 7.21
N VAL A 409 -21.76 -16.56 7.76
CA VAL A 409 -20.35 -16.19 7.79
C VAL A 409 -19.49 -17.40 7.50
N TRP A 410 -18.68 -17.35 6.45
CA TRP A 410 -17.54 -18.24 6.22
C TRP A 410 -16.33 -17.58 6.83
N VAL A 411 -15.72 -18.24 7.81
CA VAL A 411 -14.74 -17.62 8.72
C VAL A 411 -13.33 -17.85 8.21
N GLU A 412 -12.58 -16.74 8.03
CA GLU A 412 -11.13 -16.79 7.90
C GLU A 412 -10.49 -16.71 9.30
N ASN A 413 -9.63 -17.67 9.61
CA ASN A 413 -8.88 -17.75 10.85
C ASN A 413 -7.57 -18.53 10.63
N ALA A 414 -6.81 -18.79 11.70
CA ALA A 414 -5.55 -19.51 11.59
C ALA A 414 -5.70 -20.90 10.91
N ALA A 415 -6.81 -21.62 11.15
CA ALA A 415 -7.03 -22.91 10.53
C ALA A 415 -7.25 -22.82 9.02
N SER A 416 -8.13 -21.90 8.56
CA SER A 416 -8.39 -21.70 7.12
C SER A 416 -7.19 -21.14 6.38
N ILE A 417 -6.43 -20.23 7.01
CA ILE A 417 -5.19 -19.70 6.44
C ILE A 417 -4.13 -20.79 6.35
N SER A 418 -3.98 -21.65 7.39
CA SER A 418 -3.07 -22.79 7.35
C SER A 418 -3.32 -23.71 6.15
N ARG A 419 -4.60 -24.01 5.85
CA ARG A 419 -4.97 -24.79 4.65
C ARG A 419 -4.54 -24.10 3.34
N LYS A 420 -4.69 -22.78 3.25
CA LYS A 420 -4.24 -22.03 2.07
C LYS A 420 -2.71 -22.03 1.94
N LEU A 421 -1.98 -21.95 3.04
CA LEU A 421 -0.52 -21.99 3.06
C LEU A 421 0.04 -23.37 2.62
N GLU A 422 -0.71 -24.46 2.77
CA GLU A 422 -0.34 -25.76 2.21
C GLU A 422 -0.17 -25.69 0.69
N LEU A 423 -0.93 -24.83 -0.02
CA LEU A 423 -0.77 -24.63 -1.47
C LEU A 423 0.58 -23.99 -1.80
N VAL A 424 1.07 -23.06 -0.93
CA VAL A 424 2.38 -22.44 -1.11
C VAL A 424 3.49 -23.50 -1.11
N LYS A 425 3.42 -24.46 -0.19
CA LYS A 425 4.36 -25.59 -0.13
C LYS A 425 4.16 -26.55 -1.30
N LYS A 426 2.91 -26.98 -1.54
CA LYS A 426 2.56 -27.96 -2.56
C LYS A 426 3.01 -27.57 -3.96
N TYR A 427 2.83 -26.30 -4.32
CA TYR A 427 3.18 -25.81 -5.67
C TYR A 427 4.53 -25.09 -5.73
N GLY A 428 5.28 -25.00 -4.62
CA GLY A 428 6.56 -24.32 -4.57
C GLY A 428 6.45 -22.82 -4.85
N LEU A 429 5.39 -22.16 -4.36
CA LEU A 429 5.15 -20.74 -4.60
C LEU A 429 6.16 -19.87 -3.86
N ALA A 430 6.38 -18.65 -4.37
CA ALA A 430 7.31 -17.68 -3.82
C ALA A 430 6.98 -17.21 -2.40
N GLY A 431 5.71 -17.28 -1.99
CA GLY A 431 5.31 -16.84 -0.67
C GLY A 431 3.81 -16.50 -0.58
N VAL A 432 3.50 -15.63 0.36
CA VAL A 432 2.14 -15.21 0.67
C VAL A 432 2.06 -13.69 0.87
N ALA A 433 0.89 -13.11 0.54
CA ALA A 433 0.57 -11.71 0.79
C ALA A 433 -0.82 -11.60 1.43
N GLY A 434 -0.93 -10.95 2.60
CA GLY A 434 -2.17 -10.85 3.36
C GLY A 434 -2.93 -9.55 3.14
N TRP A 435 -4.18 -9.57 2.70
CA TRP A 435 -5.07 -8.41 2.62
C TRP A 435 -6.06 -8.44 3.77
N ARG A 436 -5.95 -7.56 4.72
CA ARG A 436 -4.96 -6.54 5.01
C ARG A 436 -4.62 -6.53 6.49
N ARG A 437 -3.52 -5.93 6.85
CA ARG A 437 -3.14 -5.71 8.25
C ARG A 437 -4.26 -4.98 9.02
N GLY A 438 -4.50 -5.41 10.25
CA GLY A 438 -5.55 -4.92 11.14
C GLY A 438 -6.86 -5.73 11.05
N PHE A 439 -6.96 -6.71 10.14
CA PHE A 439 -8.08 -7.66 10.13
C PHE A 439 -7.74 -9.02 10.73
N GLU A 440 -6.46 -9.32 10.84
CA GLU A 440 -5.95 -10.54 11.45
C GLU A 440 -5.97 -10.48 12.99
N LYS A 441 -5.96 -11.65 13.61
CA LYS A 441 -5.63 -11.79 15.03
C LYS A 441 -4.11 -11.99 15.17
N PRO A 442 -3.47 -11.47 16.25
CA PRO A 442 -2.01 -11.51 16.39
C PRO A 442 -1.38 -12.90 16.30
N GLU A 443 -2.06 -13.94 16.77
CA GLU A 443 -1.59 -15.33 16.72
C GLU A 443 -1.45 -15.88 15.30
N LEU A 444 -2.13 -15.28 14.32
CA LEU A 444 -2.03 -15.68 12.91
C LEU A 444 -0.59 -15.57 12.38
N TRP A 445 0.15 -14.56 12.82
CA TRP A 445 1.50 -14.32 12.35
C TRP A 445 2.45 -15.47 12.65
N LYS A 446 2.30 -16.07 13.85
CA LYS A 446 3.05 -17.28 14.18
C LYS A 446 2.67 -18.44 13.26
N THR A 447 1.40 -18.64 12.97
CA THR A 447 0.94 -19.68 12.04
C THR A 447 1.56 -19.48 10.65
N ILE A 448 1.59 -18.24 10.14
CA ILE A 448 2.20 -17.94 8.84
C ILE A 448 3.71 -18.19 8.88
N ALA A 449 4.42 -17.68 9.90
CA ALA A 449 5.86 -17.86 10.06
C ALA A 449 6.25 -19.35 10.09
N ASP A 450 5.58 -20.14 10.94
CA ASP A 450 5.82 -21.59 11.07
C ASP A 450 5.59 -22.32 9.73
N GLN A 451 4.54 -21.97 9.01
CA GLN A 451 4.20 -22.58 7.71
C GLN A 451 5.16 -22.18 6.59
N LEU A 452 5.71 -20.98 6.63
CA LEU A 452 6.71 -20.52 5.66
C LEU A 452 8.16 -20.90 6.04
N GLU A 453 8.34 -21.54 7.19
CA GLU A 453 9.65 -21.98 7.70
C GLU A 453 10.58 -20.78 8.00
N LYS A 454 10.06 -19.78 8.72
CA LYS A 454 10.74 -18.53 9.11
C LYS A 454 11.07 -18.45 10.59
#